data_d31e7832e7fa60faed7e7033dacb6ff4
#
_entry.id   d31e7832e7fa60faed7e7033dacb6ff4
#
_cell.length_a   1.000
_cell.length_b   1.000
_cell.length_c   1.000
_cell.angle_alpha   90.00
_cell.angle_beta   90.00
_cell.angle_gamma   90.00
#
_symmetry.space_group_name_H-M   'P 1'
#
loop_
_entity.id
_entity.type
_entity.pdbx_description
1 polymer ?
#
loop_
_entity_poly.entity_id
_entity_poly.type
_entity_poly.pdbx_seq_one_letter_code
_entity_poly.pdbx_strand_id
1 'polypeptide(L)'
;MPYTTPLVLTVILMLLTYSGLSAQSARMKVVLDTDIGTDIDDAWALGYALKSPSFQLLGVTVSDADTAQRAKLACKLLYRLGRTDVPVAVGRQTAAVPADRIDYQFTWAEDFQAYKPVSIPAVDFLADTIRKNPGEVTLIAVGPLPNIGDLVRRYPEVVPLVKRVVLMSGSIGPNAWSSSAVAEWNVKLAIPEAQAVYAASWPVTIVPLDSTTYMRLEDGEREKLRGARTLLVVALEALLRLWSEEPTSRMTLHDQMALAEAQHPGRFFGRCESMPIRVDSEGYTRVDRTGGRPIAVCLEPKRNEFMTHYLAQLATK
;
A
#
# COMPACT_ATOMS: atom_id res chain seq x y z
N MET A 1 1.87 -46.12 77.58
CA MET A 1 2.82 -45.62 76.55
C MET A 1 2.04 -45.42 75.27
N PRO A 2 1.70 -44.22 74.84
CA PRO A 2 1.01 -44.03 73.59
C PRO A 2 1.99 -43.73 72.46
N TYR A 3 1.80 -44.42 71.33
CA TYR A 3 2.55 -44.29 70.10
C TYR A 3 2.02 -43.03 69.38
N THR A 4 2.91 -42.11 69.15
CA THR A 4 2.67 -40.94 68.29
C THR A 4 3.09 -41.27 66.87
N THR A 5 2.16 -41.28 65.90
CA THR A 5 2.40 -41.42 64.49
C THR A 5 2.66 -40.03 63.86
N PRO A 6 3.72 -39.80 63.07
CA PRO A 6 3.92 -38.52 62.40
C PRO A 6 3.04 -38.39 61.15
N LEU A 7 2.34 -37.27 61.09
CA LEU A 7 1.53 -36.84 59.95
C LEU A 7 2.48 -36.34 58.85
N VAL A 8 2.58 -37.09 57.76
CA VAL A 8 3.33 -36.66 56.56
C VAL A 8 2.45 -35.72 55.74
N LEU A 9 2.79 -34.45 55.78
CA LEU A 9 2.14 -33.38 54.99
C LEU A 9 2.71 -33.41 53.57
N THR A 10 1.99 -33.99 52.60
CA THR A 10 2.36 -33.98 51.18
C THR A 10 1.93 -32.65 50.58
N VAL A 11 2.88 -31.75 50.38
CA VAL A 11 2.66 -30.49 49.61
C VAL A 11 2.68 -30.81 48.13
N ILE A 12 1.50 -30.82 47.50
CA ILE A 12 1.38 -30.91 46.02
C ILE A 12 1.64 -29.52 45.47
N LEU A 13 2.83 -29.32 44.92
CA LEU A 13 3.22 -28.13 44.19
C LEU A 13 2.57 -28.19 42.77
N MET A 14 1.39 -27.57 42.60
CA MET A 14 0.83 -27.35 41.25
C MET A 14 1.67 -26.33 40.49
N LEU A 15 2.55 -26.81 39.63
CA LEU A 15 3.21 -26.02 38.58
C LEU A 15 2.15 -25.64 37.54
N LEU A 16 1.56 -24.47 37.70
CA LEU A 16 0.82 -23.81 36.63
C LEU A 16 1.81 -23.43 35.52
N THR A 17 1.93 -24.28 34.55
CA THR A 17 2.57 -23.91 33.27
C THR A 17 1.69 -22.88 32.58
N TYR A 18 1.99 -21.61 32.80
CA TYR A 18 1.49 -20.52 31.98
C TYR A 18 2.07 -20.75 30.57
N SER A 19 1.34 -21.48 29.74
CA SER A 19 1.53 -21.47 28.29
C SER A 19 1.10 -20.07 27.84
N GLY A 20 2.07 -19.15 27.78
CA GLY A 20 1.87 -17.87 27.15
C GLY A 20 1.52 -18.09 25.67
N LEU A 21 0.23 -18.30 25.36
CA LEU A 21 -0.26 -18.06 24.02
C LEU A 21 0.01 -16.58 23.76
N SER A 22 1.12 -16.29 23.08
CA SER A 22 1.31 -15.01 22.41
C SER A 22 0.12 -14.89 21.46
N ALA A 23 -0.88 -14.11 21.83
CA ALA A 23 -1.98 -13.76 20.95
C ALA A 23 -1.35 -13.08 19.74
N GLN A 24 -1.17 -13.82 18.66
CA GLN A 24 -0.72 -13.27 17.38
C GLN A 24 -1.74 -12.19 17.02
N SER A 25 -1.34 -10.93 17.10
CA SER A 25 -2.25 -9.81 16.82
C SER A 25 -2.89 -10.06 15.46
N ALA A 26 -4.22 -9.96 15.39
CA ALA A 26 -4.96 -10.18 14.14
C ALA A 26 -4.35 -9.31 13.04
N ARG A 27 -4.03 -9.93 11.90
CA ARG A 27 -3.46 -9.21 10.76
C ARG A 27 -4.43 -8.15 10.28
N MET A 28 -3.89 -7.00 9.89
CA MET A 28 -4.67 -5.89 9.34
C MET A 28 -5.27 -6.29 8.00
N LYS A 29 -6.59 -6.21 7.86
CA LYS A 29 -7.29 -6.42 6.59
C LYS A 29 -7.05 -5.23 5.68
N VAL A 30 -6.42 -5.46 4.53
CA VAL A 30 -6.07 -4.40 3.58
C VAL A 30 -6.56 -4.73 2.18
N VAL A 31 -6.96 -3.71 1.42
CA VAL A 31 -7.08 -3.76 -0.03
C VAL A 31 -6.08 -2.76 -0.58
N LEU A 32 -5.29 -3.17 -1.57
CA LEU A 32 -4.34 -2.33 -2.29
C LEU A 32 -4.97 -1.89 -3.61
N ASP A 33 -5.09 -0.57 -3.82
CA ASP A 33 -5.45 0.03 -5.12
C ASP A 33 -4.17 0.60 -5.74
N THR A 34 -3.86 0.24 -7.00
CA THR A 34 -2.56 0.47 -7.63
C THR A 34 -2.71 0.71 -9.12
N ASP A 35 -1.84 1.49 -9.72
CA ASP A 35 -1.70 1.63 -11.17
C ASP A 35 -0.45 0.92 -11.71
N ILE A 36 -0.16 -0.26 -11.14
CA ILE A 36 0.97 -1.13 -11.49
C ILE A 36 1.19 -1.25 -13.00
N GLY A 37 2.43 -1.10 -13.44
CA GLY A 37 2.83 -1.33 -14.83
C GLY A 37 3.39 -0.11 -15.55
N THR A 38 3.35 1.08 -14.95
CA THR A 38 3.94 2.30 -15.52
C THR A 38 5.16 2.72 -14.73
N ASP A 39 5.02 3.33 -13.56
CA ASP A 39 6.17 3.44 -12.66
C ASP A 39 6.47 2.04 -12.09
N ILE A 40 7.67 1.87 -11.60
CA ILE A 40 8.12 0.55 -11.16
C ILE A 40 7.77 0.27 -9.71
N ASP A 41 7.60 1.31 -8.92
CA ASP A 41 7.43 1.20 -7.48
C ASP A 41 6.13 0.50 -7.07
N ASP A 42 5.05 0.60 -7.84
CA ASP A 42 3.82 -0.18 -7.64
C ASP A 42 4.08 -1.69 -7.53
N ALA A 43 4.86 -2.26 -8.47
CA ALA A 43 5.19 -3.68 -8.44
C ALA A 43 5.96 -4.06 -7.16
N TRP A 44 6.86 -3.19 -6.72
CA TRP A 44 7.63 -3.36 -5.50
C TRP A 44 6.76 -3.10 -4.25
N ALA A 45 5.76 -2.21 -4.34
CA ALA A 45 4.77 -1.99 -3.28
C ALA A 45 3.87 -3.22 -3.08
N LEU A 46 3.39 -3.83 -4.17
CA LEU A 46 2.67 -5.11 -4.09
C LEU A 46 3.55 -6.21 -3.47
N GLY A 47 4.82 -6.27 -3.86
CA GLY A 47 5.81 -7.17 -3.25
C GLY A 47 5.96 -6.96 -1.74
N TYR A 48 6.05 -5.70 -1.31
CA TYR A 48 6.12 -5.33 0.10
C TYR A 48 4.86 -5.74 0.86
N ALA A 49 3.67 -5.50 0.29
CA ALA A 49 2.41 -5.92 0.89
C ALA A 49 2.33 -7.44 1.09
N LEU A 50 2.77 -8.22 0.09
CA LEU A 50 2.78 -9.68 0.12
C LEU A 50 3.75 -10.26 1.15
N LYS A 51 4.84 -9.57 1.44
CA LYS A 51 5.85 -9.95 2.44
C LYS A 51 5.55 -9.43 3.83
N SER A 52 4.55 -8.55 3.99
CA SER A 52 4.19 -8.03 5.29
C SER A 52 3.52 -9.09 6.17
N PRO A 53 4.10 -9.43 7.33
CA PRO A 53 3.47 -10.36 8.27
C PRO A 53 2.22 -9.75 8.93
N SER A 54 2.09 -8.42 8.90
CA SER A 54 1.01 -7.66 9.53
C SER A 54 -0.22 -7.52 8.64
N PHE A 55 -0.10 -7.75 7.32
CA PHE A 55 -1.20 -7.59 6.39
C PHE A 55 -1.91 -8.91 6.08
N GLN A 56 -3.23 -8.86 6.09
CA GLN A 56 -4.10 -9.78 5.38
C GLN A 56 -4.60 -9.05 4.12
N LEU A 57 -3.95 -9.31 2.99
CA LEU A 57 -4.33 -8.69 1.72
C LEU A 57 -5.60 -9.36 1.20
N LEU A 58 -6.72 -8.64 1.27
CA LEU A 58 -8.04 -9.11 0.86
C LEU A 58 -8.25 -9.05 -0.64
N GLY A 59 -7.47 -8.23 -1.33
CA GLY A 59 -7.49 -8.09 -2.77
C GLY A 59 -6.64 -6.93 -3.27
N VAL A 60 -6.47 -6.90 -4.57
CA VAL A 60 -5.82 -5.81 -5.31
C VAL A 60 -6.84 -5.25 -6.30
N THR A 61 -7.01 -3.94 -6.33
CA THR A 61 -7.77 -3.24 -7.37
C THR A 61 -6.79 -2.45 -8.24
N VAL A 62 -7.04 -2.42 -9.55
CA VAL A 62 -6.17 -1.68 -10.46
C VAL A 62 -6.91 -0.51 -11.06
N SER A 63 -6.22 0.63 -11.17
CA SER A 63 -6.78 1.90 -11.64
C SER A 63 -5.92 2.49 -12.76
N ASP A 64 -6.45 3.47 -13.44
CA ASP A 64 -5.80 4.29 -14.46
C ASP A 64 -5.44 3.61 -15.79
N ALA A 65 -5.64 4.33 -16.89
CA ALA A 65 -5.33 3.93 -18.27
C ALA A 65 -5.83 2.51 -18.62
N ASP A 66 -4.95 1.61 -19.11
CA ASP A 66 -5.30 0.24 -19.47
C ASP A 66 -5.32 -0.67 -18.24
N THR A 67 -6.43 -0.65 -17.53
CA THR A 67 -6.64 -1.45 -16.32
C THR A 67 -6.64 -2.96 -16.58
N ALA A 68 -6.92 -3.41 -17.81
CA ALA A 68 -6.87 -4.83 -18.16
C ALA A 68 -5.42 -5.34 -18.19
N GLN A 69 -4.49 -4.58 -18.75
CA GLN A 69 -3.07 -4.92 -18.76
C GLN A 69 -2.47 -4.86 -17.34
N ARG A 70 -2.85 -3.85 -16.55
CA ARG A 70 -2.43 -3.74 -15.13
C ARG A 70 -2.88 -4.94 -14.32
N ALA A 71 -4.14 -5.35 -14.48
CA ALA A 71 -4.66 -6.53 -13.78
C ALA A 71 -3.94 -7.82 -14.18
N LYS A 72 -3.61 -7.97 -15.44
CA LYS A 72 -2.86 -9.11 -15.96
C LYS A 72 -1.45 -9.17 -15.37
N LEU A 73 -0.79 -8.01 -15.26
CA LEU A 73 0.52 -7.88 -14.63
C LEU A 73 0.47 -8.24 -13.13
N ALA A 74 -0.49 -7.68 -12.40
CA ALA A 74 -0.71 -8.00 -10.98
C ALA A 74 -0.99 -9.51 -10.78
N CYS A 75 -1.86 -10.09 -11.61
CA CYS A 75 -2.16 -11.52 -11.59
C CYS A 75 -0.91 -12.38 -11.81
N LYS A 76 -0.05 -12.01 -12.77
CA LYS A 76 1.19 -12.75 -13.01
C LYS A 76 2.15 -12.66 -11.84
N LEU A 77 2.29 -11.49 -11.21
CA LEU A 77 3.15 -11.32 -10.04
C LEU A 77 2.64 -12.17 -8.87
N LEU A 78 1.35 -12.12 -8.57
CA LEU A 78 0.70 -12.94 -7.54
C LEU A 78 0.88 -14.45 -7.82
N TYR A 79 0.66 -14.89 -9.04
CA TYR A 79 0.84 -16.29 -9.44
C TYR A 79 2.28 -16.76 -9.23
N ARG A 80 3.27 -15.96 -9.64
CA ARG A 80 4.70 -16.26 -9.47
C ARG A 80 5.11 -16.44 -8.01
N LEU A 81 4.34 -15.83 -7.11
CA LEU A 81 4.58 -15.87 -5.67
C LEU A 81 3.67 -16.87 -4.93
N GLY A 82 2.89 -17.67 -5.68
CA GLY A 82 1.97 -18.65 -5.09
C GLY A 82 0.79 -18.00 -4.34
N ARG A 83 0.42 -16.73 -4.66
CA ARG A 83 -0.61 -15.96 -3.98
C ARG A 83 -1.88 -15.79 -4.83
N THR A 84 -2.34 -16.88 -5.43
CA THR A 84 -3.62 -16.91 -6.17
C THR A 84 -4.85 -16.89 -5.26
N ASP A 85 -4.64 -16.87 -3.95
CA ASP A 85 -5.66 -16.57 -2.93
C ASP A 85 -6.06 -15.08 -2.89
N VAL A 86 -5.25 -14.18 -3.47
CA VAL A 86 -5.49 -12.74 -3.48
C VAL A 86 -6.17 -12.33 -4.78
N PRO A 87 -7.50 -12.03 -4.77
CA PRO A 87 -8.21 -11.63 -5.97
C PRO A 87 -7.72 -10.29 -6.52
N VAL A 88 -7.74 -10.16 -7.86
CA VAL A 88 -7.48 -8.90 -8.57
C VAL A 88 -8.76 -8.45 -9.24
N ALA A 89 -9.21 -7.22 -8.98
CA ALA A 89 -10.39 -6.64 -9.61
C ALA A 89 -10.03 -5.46 -10.52
N VAL A 90 -10.66 -5.42 -11.69
CA VAL A 90 -10.36 -4.45 -12.76
C VAL A 90 -11.18 -3.19 -12.55
N GLY A 91 -10.52 -2.03 -12.43
CA GLY A 91 -11.17 -0.73 -12.44
C GLY A 91 -11.60 -0.29 -13.84
N ARG A 92 -12.38 0.78 -13.90
CA ARG A 92 -12.72 1.36 -15.20
C ARG A 92 -11.48 1.87 -15.91
N GLN A 93 -11.45 1.68 -17.22
CA GLN A 93 -10.45 2.29 -18.07
C GLN A 93 -10.60 3.82 -18.03
N THR A 94 -9.49 4.52 -17.92
CA THR A 94 -9.45 5.99 -18.03
C THR A 94 -8.86 6.40 -19.37
N ALA A 95 -8.78 7.72 -19.64
CA ALA A 95 -8.21 8.22 -20.89
C ALA A 95 -6.77 7.73 -21.05
N ALA A 96 -6.36 7.51 -22.33
CA ALA A 96 -5.01 7.09 -22.64
C ALA A 96 -3.98 8.09 -22.06
N VAL A 97 -2.96 7.54 -21.45
CA VAL A 97 -1.83 8.29 -20.94
C VAL A 97 -1.01 8.88 -22.10
N PRO A 98 -0.32 10.02 -21.90
CA PRO A 98 0.58 10.59 -22.90
C PRO A 98 1.55 9.54 -23.49
N ALA A 99 1.87 9.67 -24.76
CA ALA A 99 2.69 8.71 -25.52
C ALA A 99 4.15 8.56 -25.03
N ASP A 100 4.59 9.41 -24.12
CA ASP A 100 5.89 9.37 -23.45
C ASP A 100 5.93 8.43 -22.24
N ARG A 101 4.79 7.87 -21.85
CA ARG A 101 4.70 6.92 -20.74
C ARG A 101 5.05 5.51 -21.21
N ILE A 102 6.06 4.93 -20.58
CA ILE A 102 6.66 3.65 -20.97
C ILE A 102 5.95 2.49 -20.29
N ASP A 103 5.20 1.68 -21.03
CA ASP A 103 4.42 0.54 -20.54
C ASP A 103 5.14 -0.81 -20.76
N TYR A 104 6.47 -0.82 -20.83
CA TYR A 104 7.24 -2.04 -21.13
C TYR A 104 7.05 -3.17 -20.11
N GLN A 105 6.64 -2.85 -18.90
CA GLN A 105 6.34 -3.87 -17.88
C GLN A 105 5.22 -4.82 -18.33
N PHE A 106 4.27 -4.37 -19.16
CA PHE A 106 3.17 -5.21 -19.65
C PHE A 106 3.66 -6.36 -20.54
N THR A 107 4.79 -6.20 -21.24
CA THR A 107 5.38 -7.28 -22.04
C THR A 107 5.73 -8.50 -21.18
N TRP A 108 6.08 -8.27 -19.90
CA TRP A 108 6.33 -9.38 -18.96
C TRP A 108 5.10 -10.27 -18.74
N ALA A 109 3.89 -9.74 -18.92
CA ALA A 109 2.64 -10.46 -18.71
C ALA A 109 1.86 -10.76 -19.99
N GLU A 110 2.40 -10.45 -21.18
CA GLU A 110 1.67 -10.47 -22.46
C GLU A 110 0.90 -11.77 -22.71
N ASP A 111 1.55 -12.93 -22.58
CA ASP A 111 0.94 -14.25 -22.82
C ASP A 111 0.41 -14.94 -21.54
N PHE A 112 0.36 -14.23 -20.43
CA PHE A 112 -0.03 -14.84 -19.17
C PHE A 112 -1.54 -15.07 -19.06
N GLN A 113 -1.94 -16.32 -18.74
CA GLN A 113 -3.35 -16.76 -18.64
C GLN A 113 -3.62 -17.66 -17.42
N ALA A 114 -2.59 -18.04 -16.64
CA ALA A 114 -2.73 -19.06 -15.59
C ALA A 114 -3.50 -18.56 -14.34
N TYR A 115 -3.58 -17.24 -14.13
CA TYR A 115 -4.40 -16.61 -13.11
C TYR A 115 -5.04 -15.36 -13.69
N LYS A 116 -6.35 -15.19 -13.47
CA LYS A 116 -7.15 -14.12 -14.09
C LYS A 116 -7.80 -13.24 -13.02
N PRO A 117 -8.07 -11.97 -13.37
CA PRO A 117 -8.87 -11.11 -12.51
C PRO A 117 -10.26 -11.70 -12.26
N VAL A 118 -10.86 -11.31 -11.15
CA VAL A 118 -12.27 -11.62 -10.87
C VAL A 118 -13.17 -10.87 -11.84
N SER A 119 -14.40 -11.40 -12.07
CA SER A 119 -15.35 -10.83 -13.04
C SER A 119 -16.07 -9.57 -12.56
N ILE A 120 -16.06 -9.29 -11.24
CA ILE A 120 -16.70 -8.10 -10.68
C ILE A 120 -15.79 -6.88 -10.83
N PRO A 121 -16.35 -5.71 -11.18
CA PRO A 121 -15.57 -4.46 -11.27
C PRO A 121 -14.95 -4.07 -9.93
N ALA A 122 -13.82 -3.35 -9.97
CA ALA A 122 -13.08 -2.95 -8.77
C ALA A 122 -13.92 -2.20 -7.74
N VAL A 123 -14.79 -1.30 -8.17
CA VAL A 123 -15.65 -0.51 -7.27
C VAL A 123 -16.64 -1.39 -6.53
N ASP A 124 -17.24 -2.36 -7.23
CA ASP A 124 -18.18 -3.31 -6.64
C ASP A 124 -17.46 -4.29 -5.70
N PHE A 125 -16.25 -4.74 -6.09
CA PHE A 125 -15.37 -5.55 -5.24
C PHE A 125 -15.01 -4.83 -3.94
N LEU A 126 -14.64 -3.54 -4.01
CA LEU A 126 -14.34 -2.71 -2.84
C LEU A 126 -15.55 -2.62 -1.91
N ALA A 127 -16.73 -2.26 -2.45
CA ALA A 127 -17.96 -2.13 -1.69
C ALA A 127 -18.32 -3.44 -0.97
N ASP A 128 -18.26 -4.57 -1.67
CA ASP A 128 -18.57 -5.88 -1.10
C ASP A 128 -17.56 -6.31 -0.04
N THR A 129 -16.27 -6.04 -0.27
CA THR A 129 -15.20 -6.35 0.69
C THR A 129 -15.37 -5.56 1.98
N ILE A 130 -15.74 -4.27 1.88
CA ILE A 130 -15.98 -3.41 3.05
C ILE A 130 -17.24 -3.85 3.79
N ARG A 131 -18.35 -4.14 3.09
CA ARG A 131 -19.58 -4.64 3.73
C ARG A 131 -19.39 -5.95 4.48
N LYS A 132 -18.53 -6.84 3.99
CA LYS A 132 -18.17 -8.11 4.64
C LYS A 132 -17.26 -7.93 5.85
N ASN A 133 -16.60 -6.78 5.98
CA ASN A 133 -15.61 -6.50 7.03
C ASN A 133 -15.78 -5.06 7.58
N PRO A 134 -16.96 -4.72 8.13
CA PRO A 134 -17.25 -3.35 8.54
C PRO A 134 -16.34 -2.87 9.66
N GLY A 135 -15.72 -1.71 9.49
CA GLY A 135 -14.79 -1.10 10.44
C GLY A 135 -13.40 -1.75 10.50
N GLU A 136 -13.11 -2.75 9.66
CA GLU A 136 -11.85 -3.48 9.72
C GLU A 136 -10.92 -3.20 8.53
N VAL A 137 -11.46 -2.80 7.38
CA VAL A 137 -10.68 -2.65 6.14
C VAL A 137 -9.91 -1.34 6.13
N THR A 138 -8.60 -1.43 5.92
CA THR A 138 -7.75 -0.31 5.53
C THR A 138 -7.61 -0.33 4.01
N LEU A 139 -8.04 0.75 3.35
CA LEU A 139 -7.77 0.96 1.92
C LEU A 139 -6.40 1.64 1.79
N ILE A 140 -5.52 1.05 0.98
CA ILE A 140 -4.24 1.65 0.64
C ILE A 140 -4.29 1.92 -0.86
N ALA A 141 -4.29 3.20 -1.27
CA ALA A 141 -4.29 3.57 -2.66
C ALA A 141 -3.00 4.30 -3.01
N VAL A 142 -2.32 3.78 -4.01
CA VAL A 142 -0.99 4.27 -4.41
C VAL A 142 -0.95 4.80 -5.84
N GLY A 143 -1.99 4.55 -6.62
CA GLY A 143 -2.22 5.14 -7.93
C GLY A 143 -3.26 6.27 -7.94
N PRO A 144 -3.61 6.80 -9.13
CA PRO A 144 -4.76 7.70 -9.31
C PRO A 144 -6.04 7.10 -8.73
N LEU A 145 -6.98 7.94 -8.31
CA LEU A 145 -8.09 7.56 -7.44
C LEU A 145 -9.46 7.25 -8.12
N PRO A 146 -9.56 6.81 -9.40
CA PRO A 146 -10.87 6.50 -10.02
C PRO A 146 -11.69 5.49 -9.22
N ASN A 147 -11.09 4.38 -8.77
CA ASN A 147 -11.79 3.35 -8.02
C ASN A 147 -12.30 3.87 -6.67
N ILE A 148 -11.47 4.61 -5.95
CA ILE A 148 -11.80 5.09 -4.59
C ILE A 148 -12.80 6.25 -4.66
N GLY A 149 -12.67 7.14 -5.65
CA GLY A 149 -13.63 8.22 -5.87
C GLY A 149 -15.01 7.71 -6.35
N ASP A 150 -15.00 6.72 -7.24
CA ASP A 150 -16.24 6.08 -7.69
C ASP A 150 -16.92 5.29 -6.55
N LEU A 151 -16.13 4.67 -5.64
CA LEU A 151 -16.66 4.05 -4.42
C LEU A 151 -17.43 5.06 -3.55
N VAL A 152 -16.84 6.24 -3.32
CA VAL A 152 -17.50 7.32 -2.55
C VAL A 152 -18.81 7.76 -3.20
N ARG A 153 -18.83 7.87 -4.54
CA ARG A 153 -20.02 8.36 -5.28
C ARG A 153 -21.11 7.31 -5.42
N ARG A 154 -20.75 6.05 -5.70
CA ARG A 154 -21.69 4.98 -5.98
C ARG A 154 -22.20 4.27 -4.74
N TYR A 155 -21.38 4.22 -3.70
CA TYR A 155 -21.64 3.48 -2.45
C TYR A 155 -21.32 4.35 -1.22
N PRO A 156 -21.94 5.54 -1.08
CA PRO A 156 -21.65 6.44 0.05
C PRO A 156 -21.90 5.79 1.43
N GLU A 157 -22.77 4.79 1.50
CA GLU A 157 -23.08 4.06 2.73
C GLU A 157 -21.91 3.19 3.24
N VAL A 158 -20.94 2.83 2.37
CA VAL A 158 -19.77 2.06 2.84
C VAL A 158 -18.66 2.95 3.39
N VAL A 159 -18.69 4.26 3.13
CA VAL A 159 -17.67 5.20 3.61
C VAL A 159 -17.47 5.11 5.13
N PRO A 160 -18.53 5.17 5.97
CA PRO A 160 -18.37 5.05 7.42
C PRO A 160 -17.94 3.65 7.91
N LEU A 161 -17.97 2.65 7.03
CA LEU A 161 -17.56 1.28 7.34
C LEU A 161 -16.06 1.04 7.07
N VAL A 162 -15.36 1.98 6.44
CA VAL A 162 -13.92 1.89 6.19
C VAL A 162 -13.18 2.27 7.46
N LYS A 163 -12.21 1.44 7.87
CA LYS A 163 -11.38 1.72 9.04
C LYS A 163 -10.53 2.96 8.86
N ARG A 164 -9.85 3.07 7.71
CA ARG A 164 -9.07 4.23 7.26
C ARG A 164 -8.64 4.07 5.81
N VAL A 165 -8.26 5.19 5.22
CA VAL A 165 -7.66 5.26 3.89
C VAL A 165 -6.25 5.81 4.02
N VAL A 166 -5.27 5.15 3.41
CA VAL A 166 -3.87 5.61 3.35
C VAL A 166 -3.51 5.79 1.89
N LEU A 167 -3.03 6.97 1.53
CA LEU A 167 -2.77 7.36 0.15
C LEU A 167 -1.29 7.71 -0.06
N MET A 168 -0.68 7.20 -1.11
CA MET A 168 0.44 7.89 -1.74
C MET A 168 -0.17 8.98 -2.61
N SER A 169 -0.16 10.22 -2.13
CA SER A 169 -0.92 11.28 -2.79
C SER A 169 -0.52 12.67 -2.33
N GLY A 170 -0.48 13.59 -3.27
CA GLY A 170 -0.37 15.01 -3.00
C GLY A 170 1.04 15.56 -2.84
N SER A 171 1.10 16.89 -2.76
CA SER A 171 2.31 17.67 -2.47
C SER A 171 1.88 18.95 -1.75
N ILE A 172 2.42 19.16 -0.55
CA ILE A 172 2.03 20.26 0.33
C ILE A 172 3.04 21.41 0.30
N GLY A 173 4.30 21.08 0.12
CA GLY A 173 5.41 22.01 0.13
C GLY A 173 6.58 21.58 -0.74
N PRO A 174 7.80 22.06 -0.44
CA PRO A 174 9.02 21.64 -1.14
C PRO A 174 9.28 20.14 -1.01
N ASN A 175 9.89 19.57 -2.04
CA ASN A 175 10.28 18.17 -2.09
C ASN A 175 11.62 18.04 -2.83
N ALA A 176 12.15 16.84 -3.02
CA ALA A 176 13.47 16.66 -3.63
C ALA A 176 13.54 17.13 -5.11
N TRP A 177 12.39 17.32 -5.76
CA TRP A 177 12.30 17.69 -7.18
C TRP A 177 11.86 19.12 -7.43
N SER A 178 11.26 19.77 -6.42
CA SER A 178 10.70 21.12 -6.55
C SER A 178 10.86 21.89 -5.24
N SER A 179 11.14 23.20 -5.37
CA SER A 179 11.18 24.13 -4.24
C SER A 179 9.79 24.54 -3.72
N SER A 180 8.72 24.07 -4.36
CA SER A 180 7.33 24.35 -3.97
C SER A 180 6.44 23.12 -4.22
N ALA A 181 5.24 23.14 -3.65
CA ALA A 181 4.21 22.14 -3.94
C ALA A 181 3.90 22.07 -5.44
N VAL A 182 3.63 20.86 -5.93
CA VAL A 182 3.25 20.60 -7.33
C VAL A 182 1.89 19.90 -7.37
N ALA A 183 1.23 19.92 -8.54
CA ALA A 183 0.08 19.06 -8.78
C ALA A 183 0.61 17.63 -8.94
N GLU A 184 0.48 16.84 -7.86
CA GLU A 184 1.00 15.49 -7.79
C GLU A 184 0.23 14.56 -8.76
N TRP A 185 0.93 13.59 -9.33
CA TRP A 185 0.48 12.79 -10.47
C TRP A 185 -0.83 12.04 -10.20
N ASN A 186 -0.93 11.34 -9.08
CA ASN A 186 -2.12 10.55 -8.71
C ASN A 186 -3.36 11.45 -8.52
N VAL A 187 -3.14 12.66 -7.99
CA VAL A 187 -4.19 13.68 -7.85
C VAL A 187 -4.55 14.26 -9.21
N LYS A 188 -3.54 14.66 -9.99
CA LYS A 188 -3.72 15.36 -11.27
C LYS A 188 -4.45 14.53 -12.31
N LEU A 189 -4.21 13.23 -12.35
CA LEU A 189 -4.87 12.31 -13.32
C LEU A 189 -6.33 12.03 -13.00
N ALA A 190 -6.78 12.31 -11.76
CA ALA A 190 -8.14 12.00 -11.32
C ALA A 190 -8.67 13.07 -10.37
N ILE A 191 -8.61 14.35 -10.78
CA ILE A 191 -8.96 15.51 -9.91
C ILE A 191 -10.35 15.38 -9.29
N PRO A 192 -11.44 15.09 -10.04
CA PRO A 192 -12.77 14.98 -9.45
C PRO A 192 -12.89 13.83 -8.45
N GLU A 193 -12.20 12.71 -8.71
CA GLU A 193 -12.16 11.56 -7.82
C GLU A 193 -11.35 11.87 -6.56
N ALA A 194 -10.19 12.48 -6.72
CA ALA A 194 -9.37 12.92 -5.60
C ALA A 194 -10.14 13.91 -4.70
N GLN A 195 -10.84 14.89 -5.28
CA GLN A 195 -11.70 15.79 -4.54
C GLN A 195 -12.76 15.05 -3.71
N ALA A 196 -13.41 14.03 -4.29
CA ALA A 196 -14.41 13.23 -3.59
C ALA A 196 -13.78 12.43 -2.43
N VAL A 197 -12.61 11.81 -2.64
CA VAL A 197 -11.88 11.02 -1.65
C VAL A 197 -11.44 11.88 -0.47
N TYR A 198 -10.88 13.05 -0.76
CA TYR A 198 -10.40 14.00 0.26
C TYR A 198 -11.55 14.65 1.05
N ALA A 199 -12.72 14.79 0.44
CA ALA A 199 -13.91 15.35 1.09
C ALA A 199 -14.73 14.30 1.88
N ALA A 200 -14.52 13.01 1.64
CA ALA A 200 -15.29 11.93 2.26
C ALA A 200 -15.05 11.83 3.78
N SER A 201 -16.04 11.31 4.54
CA SER A 201 -16.05 11.34 6.02
C SER A 201 -15.13 10.33 6.72
N TRP A 202 -14.47 9.44 5.99
CA TRP A 202 -13.53 8.46 6.54
C TRP A 202 -12.20 9.08 7.04
N PRO A 203 -11.46 8.40 7.92
CA PRO A 203 -10.11 8.82 8.28
C PRO A 203 -9.15 8.67 7.09
N VAL A 204 -8.48 9.76 6.70
CA VAL A 204 -7.49 9.77 5.62
C VAL A 204 -6.12 10.11 6.18
N THR A 205 -5.11 9.37 5.73
CA THR A 205 -3.69 9.69 5.88
C THR A 205 -3.08 9.80 4.49
N ILE A 206 -2.36 10.88 4.21
CA ILE A 206 -1.58 11.03 2.99
C ILE A 206 -0.08 10.97 3.28
N VAL A 207 0.64 10.33 2.37
CA VAL A 207 2.11 10.34 2.32
C VAL A 207 2.49 11.06 1.02
N PRO A 208 2.75 12.39 1.10
CA PRO A 208 2.93 13.24 -0.08
C PRO A 208 4.34 13.16 -0.65
N LEU A 209 4.54 13.76 -1.83
CA LEU A 209 5.85 13.91 -2.47
C LEU A 209 6.89 14.55 -1.55
N ASP A 210 6.46 15.40 -0.62
CA ASP A 210 7.29 16.02 0.42
C ASP A 210 8.08 15.01 1.25
N SER A 211 7.60 13.78 1.33
CA SER A 211 8.25 12.67 2.02
C SER A 211 8.81 11.62 1.07
N THR A 212 8.06 11.27 0.04
CA THR A 212 8.37 10.10 -0.78
C THR A 212 9.52 10.33 -1.75
N THR A 213 9.72 11.56 -2.25
CA THR A 213 10.81 11.87 -3.21
C THR A 213 12.22 11.65 -2.67
N TYR A 214 12.38 11.53 -1.36
CA TYR A 214 13.66 11.25 -0.70
C TYR A 214 13.95 9.74 -0.56
N MET A 215 13.04 8.87 -0.97
CA MET A 215 13.10 7.42 -0.76
C MET A 215 13.69 6.68 -1.96
N ARG A 216 14.84 7.10 -2.47
CA ARG A 216 15.52 6.40 -3.57
C ARG A 216 16.09 5.08 -3.09
N LEU A 217 15.92 4.03 -3.90
CA LEU A 217 16.61 2.75 -3.72
C LEU A 217 18.02 2.86 -4.30
N GLU A 218 19.03 2.88 -3.45
CA GLU A 218 20.43 3.00 -3.85
C GLU A 218 21.03 1.65 -4.31
N ASP A 219 22.07 1.70 -5.15
CA ASP A 219 22.68 0.51 -5.74
C ASP A 219 23.10 -0.54 -4.72
N GLY A 220 23.72 -0.11 -3.61
CA GLY A 220 24.12 -1.01 -2.52
C GLY A 220 22.94 -1.64 -1.76
N GLU A 221 21.81 -0.97 -1.70
CA GLU A 221 20.57 -1.50 -1.12
C GLU A 221 19.92 -2.52 -2.05
N ARG A 222 19.89 -2.20 -3.34
CA ARG A 222 19.40 -3.10 -4.39
C ARG A 222 20.25 -4.39 -4.45
N GLU A 223 21.56 -4.29 -4.34
CA GLU A 223 22.46 -5.45 -4.35
C GLU A 223 22.22 -6.38 -3.15
N LYS A 224 21.94 -5.82 -1.97
CA LYS A 224 21.54 -6.61 -0.80
C LYS A 224 20.26 -7.43 -1.07
N LEU A 225 19.26 -6.84 -1.73
CA LEU A 225 18.03 -7.54 -2.10
C LEU A 225 18.32 -8.65 -3.12
N ARG A 226 19.13 -8.38 -4.15
CA ARG A 226 19.56 -9.38 -5.13
C ARG A 226 20.25 -10.57 -4.47
N GLY A 227 21.06 -10.31 -3.44
CA GLY A 227 21.72 -11.36 -2.65
C GLY A 227 20.75 -12.34 -1.97
N ALA A 228 19.53 -11.90 -1.65
CA ALA A 228 18.51 -12.76 -1.04
C ALA A 228 17.94 -13.83 -1.99
N ARG A 229 18.01 -13.61 -3.31
CA ARG A 229 17.60 -14.54 -4.39
C ARG A 229 16.21 -15.14 -4.21
N THR A 230 15.29 -14.42 -3.58
CA THR A 230 13.90 -14.87 -3.42
C THR A 230 13.15 -14.80 -4.75
N LEU A 231 12.09 -15.60 -4.92
CA LEU A 231 11.24 -15.53 -6.13
C LEU A 231 10.67 -14.12 -6.34
N LEU A 232 10.33 -13.44 -5.25
CA LEU A 232 9.87 -12.05 -5.30
C LEU A 232 10.93 -11.14 -5.91
N VAL A 233 12.13 -11.12 -5.34
CA VAL A 233 13.22 -10.25 -5.81
C VAL A 233 13.57 -10.53 -7.28
N VAL A 234 13.58 -11.81 -7.70
CA VAL A 234 13.82 -12.19 -9.10
C VAL A 234 12.74 -11.60 -10.03
N ALA A 235 11.46 -11.67 -9.64
CA ALA A 235 10.36 -11.11 -10.42
C ALA A 235 10.43 -9.57 -10.49
N LEU A 236 10.68 -8.91 -9.36
CA LEU A 236 10.80 -7.46 -9.27
C LEU A 236 11.99 -6.91 -10.08
N GLU A 237 13.13 -7.60 -10.04
CA GLU A 237 14.30 -7.23 -10.84
C GLU A 237 14.05 -7.41 -12.36
N ALA A 238 13.23 -8.39 -12.76
CA ALA A 238 12.83 -8.54 -14.16
C ALA A 238 11.97 -7.35 -14.62
N LEU A 239 11.01 -6.92 -13.79
CA LEU A 239 10.17 -5.75 -14.07
C LEU A 239 10.97 -4.45 -14.08
N LEU A 240 11.91 -4.30 -13.14
CA LEU A 240 12.78 -3.12 -13.08
C LEU A 240 13.65 -2.96 -14.34
N ARG A 241 14.10 -4.06 -14.94
CA ARG A 241 14.85 -4.02 -16.21
C ARG A 241 13.97 -3.60 -17.40
N LEU A 242 12.70 -3.95 -17.39
CA LEU A 242 11.74 -3.51 -18.42
C LEU A 242 11.35 -2.04 -18.23
N TRP A 243 11.27 -1.58 -16.99
CA TRP A 243 10.94 -0.20 -16.68
C TRP A 243 12.03 0.78 -17.13
N SER A 244 13.29 0.36 -17.04
CA SER A 244 14.41 1.23 -17.43
C SER A 244 15.52 0.45 -18.10
N GLU A 245 15.86 0.86 -19.31
CA GLU A 245 17.05 0.39 -20.05
C GLU A 245 18.35 0.99 -19.48
N GLU A 246 18.27 2.09 -18.74
CA GLU A 246 19.41 2.77 -18.12
C GLU A 246 19.84 2.03 -16.85
N PRO A 247 21.07 1.46 -16.81
CA PRO A 247 21.57 0.71 -15.64
C PRO A 247 21.64 1.56 -14.36
N THR A 248 21.71 2.88 -14.51
CA THR A 248 21.80 3.87 -13.43
C THR A 248 20.44 4.40 -12.97
N SER A 249 19.34 4.01 -13.63
CA SER A 249 18.00 4.42 -13.21
C SER A 249 17.71 3.88 -11.82
N ARG A 250 17.36 4.79 -10.96
CA ARG A 250 17.05 4.50 -9.56
C ARG A 250 15.60 4.79 -9.32
N MET A 251 14.86 3.76 -8.95
CA MET A 251 13.48 3.94 -8.56
C MET A 251 13.38 4.69 -7.22
N THR A 252 12.32 5.45 -7.09
CA THR A 252 11.91 6.07 -5.83
C THR A 252 10.79 5.23 -5.22
N LEU A 253 10.86 4.97 -3.92
CA LEU A 253 9.92 4.13 -3.20
C LEU A 253 8.74 4.98 -2.68
N HIS A 254 7.94 5.56 -3.60
CA HIS A 254 6.81 6.41 -3.22
C HIS A 254 5.75 5.60 -2.46
N ASP A 255 5.29 4.55 -3.08
CA ASP A 255 4.17 3.74 -2.66
C ASP A 255 4.46 2.95 -1.39
N GLN A 256 5.70 2.45 -1.29
CA GLN A 256 6.14 1.68 -0.12
C GLN A 256 6.03 2.49 1.17
N MET A 257 6.19 3.81 1.09
CA MET A 257 6.02 4.69 2.25
C MET A 257 4.57 4.75 2.72
N ALA A 258 3.59 4.71 1.81
CA ALA A 258 2.17 4.63 2.18
C ALA A 258 1.83 3.26 2.82
N LEU A 259 2.37 2.17 2.27
CA LEU A 259 2.21 0.85 2.88
C LEU A 259 2.87 0.78 4.27
N ALA A 260 4.05 1.36 4.42
CA ALA A 260 4.76 1.40 5.70
C ALA A 260 4.01 2.24 6.74
N GLU A 261 3.38 3.35 6.34
CA GLU A 261 2.47 4.14 7.18
C GLU A 261 1.24 3.33 7.60
N ALA A 262 0.66 2.58 6.66
CA ALA A 262 -0.45 1.68 6.99
C ALA A 262 -0.03 0.61 8.00
N GLN A 263 1.16 0.04 7.86
CA GLN A 263 1.69 -1.03 8.71
C GLN A 263 2.12 -0.53 10.09
N HIS A 264 2.76 0.61 10.15
CA HIS A 264 3.39 1.19 11.35
C HIS A 264 3.12 2.70 11.42
N PRO A 265 1.92 3.13 11.82
CA PRO A 265 1.52 4.54 11.80
C PRO A 265 2.53 5.47 12.46
N GLY A 266 2.99 6.48 11.71
CA GLY A 266 3.92 7.51 12.13
C GLY A 266 5.38 7.09 12.33
N ARG A 267 5.69 5.80 12.33
CA ARG A 267 7.01 5.28 12.70
C ARG A 267 8.14 5.84 11.84
N PHE A 268 7.92 5.89 10.53
CA PHE A 268 8.97 6.25 9.56
C PHE A 268 8.95 7.73 9.18
N PHE A 269 8.28 8.55 9.97
CA PHE A 269 8.17 9.99 9.77
C PHE A 269 8.59 10.75 11.02
N GLY A 270 9.09 11.97 10.86
CA GLY A 270 9.36 12.88 11.97
C GLY A 270 8.06 13.38 12.59
N ARG A 271 7.04 13.58 11.72
CA ARG A 271 5.69 13.97 12.13
C ARG A 271 4.63 13.45 11.18
N CYS A 272 3.48 13.06 11.71
CA CYS A 272 2.23 12.90 11.00
C CYS A 272 1.20 13.76 11.73
N GLU A 273 0.76 14.83 11.09
CA GLU A 273 -0.10 15.83 11.74
C GLU A 273 -1.39 16.07 10.96
N SER A 274 -2.45 16.43 11.66
CA SER A 274 -3.73 16.74 11.03
C SER A 274 -3.68 18.15 10.44
N MET A 275 -3.86 18.23 9.12
CA MET A 275 -3.93 19.50 8.40
C MET A 275 -5.28 19.63 7.68
N PRO A 276 -5.85 20.84 7.55
CA PRO A 276 -7.04 21.08 6.76
C PRO A 276 -6.69 21.10 5.27
N ILE A 277 -6.89 19.96 4.59
CA ILE A 277 -6.49 19.76 3.18
C ILE A 277 -7.71 19.73 2.27
N ARG A 278 -7.59 20.34 1.09
CA ARG A 278 -8.47 20.12 -0.06
C ARG A 278 -7.67 19.97 -1.35
N VAL A 279 -8.29 19.40 -2.35
CA VAL A 279 -7.78 19.36 -3.74
C VAL A 279 -8.45 20.48 -4.54
N ASP A 280 -7.66 21.33 -5.19
CA ASP A 280 -8.19 22.40 -6.05
C ASP A 280 -8.51 21.92 -7.48
N SER A 281 -9.01 22.81 -8.32
CA SER A 281 -9.39 22.51 -9.71
C SER A 281 -8.21 22.21 -10.64
N GLU A 282 -6.98 22.50 -10.21
CA GLU A 282 -5.76 22.26 -10.95
C GLU A 282 -5.00 21.00 -10.47
N GLY A 283 -5.56 20.30 -9.45
CA GLY A 283 -4.98 19.08 -8.89
C GLY A 283 -3.91 19.32 -7.83
N TYR A 284 -3.82 20.53 -7.28
CA TYR A 284 -2.95 20.76 -6.12
C TYR A 284 -3.67 20.40 -4.82
N THR A 285 -2.93 19.80 -3.92
CA THR A 285 -3.34 19.63 -2.53
C THR A 285 -3.00 20.89 -1.75
N ARG A 286 -4.01 21.59 -1.27
CA ARG A 286 -3.88 22.89 -0.58
C ARG A 286 -4.20 22.76 0.90
N VAL A 287 -3.37 23.39 1.73
CA VAL A 287 -3.74 23.66 3.12
C VAL A 287 -4.77 24.80 3.10
N ASP A 288 -6.02 24.49 3.41
CA ASP A 288 -7.13 25.45 3.38
C ASP A 288 -7.87 25.44 4.72
N ARG A 289 -7.60 26.45 5.54
CA ARG A 289 -8.19 26.58 6.88
C ARG A 289 -9.68 26.91 6.87
N THR A 290 -10.24 27.29 5.73
CA THR A 290 -11.64 27.72 5.60
C THR A 290 -12.54 26.63 5.04
N GLY A 291 -12.01 25.72 4.18
CA GLY A 291 -12.80 24.70 3.50
C GLY A 291 -12.14 23.31 3.47
N GLY A 292 -10.91 23.19 3.98
CA GLY A 292 -10.19 21.93 4.02
C GLY A 292 -10.70 20.99 5.12
N ARG A 293 -10.68 19.68 4.86
CA ARG A 293 -10.94 18.66 5.88
C ARG A 293 -9.67 18.31 6.64
N PRO A 294 -9.79 17.95 7.93
CA PRO A 294 -8.68 17.38 8.69
C PRO A 294 -8.21 16.06 8.05
N ILE A 295 -6.98 16.05 7.53
CA ILE A 295 -6.31 14.90 6.93
C ILE A 295 -4.96 14.75 7.60
N ALA A 296 -4.59 13.53 7.99
CA ALA A 296 -3.26 13.25 8.52
C ALA A 296 -2.24 13.32 7.36
N VAL A 297 -1.22 14.18 7.52
CA VAL A 297 -0.14 14.37 6.54
C VAL A 297 1.17 13.93 7.18
N CYS A 298 1.83 12.94 6.59
CA CYS A 298 3.08 12.39 7.10
C CYS A 298 4.29 13.01 6.41
N LEU A 299 5.16 13.66 7.17
CA LEU A 299 6.28 14.47 6.72
C LEU A 299 7.60 14.08 7.41
N GLU A 300 8.72 14.60 6.88
CA GLU A 300 10.04 14.38 7.46
C GLU A 300 10.41 12.88 7.50
N PRO A 301 10.62 12.25 6.35
CA PRO A 301 10.83 10.81 6.27
C PRO A 301 12.12 10.38 6.94
N LYS A 302 12.07 9.34 7.76
CA LYS A 302 13.21 8.71 8.42
C LYS A 302 13.82 7.64 7.52
N ARG A 303 14.50 8.06 6.44
CA ARG A 303 14.96 7.19 5.37
C ARG A 303 15.71 5.95 5.87
N ASN A 304 16.69 6.11 6.73
CA ASN A 304 17.53 4.98 7.16
C ASN A 304 16.75 3.93 7.95
N GLU A 305 15.80 4.37 8.78
CA GLU A 305 14.95 3.46 9.55
C GLU A 305 13.99 2.70 8.64
N PHE A 306 13.36 3.42 7.69
CA PHE A 306 12.50 2.82 6.69
C PHE A 306 13.26 1.82 5.81
N MET A 307 14.41 2.20 5.24
CA MET A 307 15.20 1.33 4.37
C MET A 307 15.66 0.06 5.10
N THR A 308 16.07 0.17 6.36
CA THR A 308 16.42 -1.00 7.16
C THR A 308 15.25 -1.97 7.30
N HIS A 309 14.07 -1.46 7.60
CA HIS A 309 12.84 -2.25 7.71
C HIS A 309 12.43 -2.86 6.36
N TYR A 310 12.40 -2.05 5.31
CA TYR A 310 11.97 -2.43 3.96
C TYR A 310 12.83 -3.56 3.38
N LEU A 311 14.15 -3.40 3.44
CA LEU A 311 15.09 -4.41 2.93
C LEU A 311 14.98 -5.73 3.71
N ALA A 312 14.85 -5.66 5.03
CA ALA A 312 14.67 -6.85 5.86
C ALA A 312 13.38 -7.59 5.50
N GLN A 313 12.26 -6.87 5.28
CA GLN A 313 10.97 -7.47 4.94
C GLN A 313 11.00 -8.14 3.56
N LEU A 314 11.56 -7.48 2.52
CA LEU A 314 11.64 -8.06 1.17
C LEU A 314 12.61 -9.23 1.06
N ALA A 315 13.69 -9.26 1.85
CA ALA A 315 14.67 -10.32 1.86
C ALA A 315 14.19 -11.61 2.54
N THR A 316 13.07 -11.57 3.27
CA THR A 316 12.50 -12.75 3.95
C THR A 316 12.12 -13.83 2.93
N LYS A 317 12.57 -15.08 3.18
CA LYS A 317 12.30 -16.24 2.31
C LYS A 317 10.84 -16.70 2.36
#